data_c22934f9d1e7dbb2f61d2ac323bbac90
#
_entry.id   c22934f9d1e7dbb2f61d2ac323bbac90
#
_cell.length_a   1.000
_cell.length_b   1.000
_cell.length_c   1.000
_cell.angle_alpha   90.00
_cell.angle_beta   90.00
_cell.angle_gamma   90.00
#
_symmetry.space_group_name_H-M   'P 1'
#
loop_
_entity.id
_entity.type
_entity.pdbx_description
1 polymer ?
#
loop_
_entity_poly.entity_id
_entity_poly.type
_entity_poly.pdbx_seq_one_letter_code
_entity_poly.pdbx_strand_id
1 'polypeptide(L)'
;MMIKKYFNPSGSITIFLSISLSIIISLIFYTLESCHIDSLVARSEGITYLSLDSLFGQYCLPLFEDYGLFCLNEQGMNLENEIKKYADYNCRTPASILHNTSSFLNLTVKDVNIKKVSYITDNDASEFVKQVCDYVKYMEINSFANTLRDSSNSERPEVFTTNKEGTLELDFDSIDITKANALKKYDSNYNNPSSEDSTDTNNSDSDSGKIPSDLKDNASAYIEHIIKNGLLSFLVDNPENVSSLTTDKSVLPSVTCQLTEEGMAANLGYTKDPTKTTIEKAYFCEYIYNTFGCYLEPEKDSSLNYSMEYIIHGSDEDDTNFINCCSHIINLRLACNLAYLFSDKDKYNDAKKVAKASNILPIPGAEYLTRITILTIWAAAEALLDTRDLLSNKKVPLIKNNDTWTLELSDLTTFSKATISKNNGKNGFTYKRYLELLLATENNISLYYRTLDVIQMNICNKYNDEFRISKCVYSIQADISYLLPYLFTRKKITYKSTGSHRYR
;
A
#
# COMPACT_ATOMS: atom_id res chain seq x y z
N MET A 1 20.04 58.13 -89.63
CA MET A 1 18.88 58.75 -88.96
C MET A 1 18.64 57.94 -87.65
N MET A 2 19.20 58.40 -86.53
CA MET A 2 19.00 57.77 -85.25
C MET A 2 17.74 58.28 -84.58
N ILE A 3 16.80 57.42 -84.34
CA ILE A 3 15.56 57.73 -83.60
C ILE A 3 15.90 57.64 -82.11
N LYS A 4 16.08 58.82 -81.48
CA LYS A 4 16.15 58.91 -80.01
C LYS A 4 14.77 58.56 -79.44
N LYS A 5 14.65 57.36 -78.84
CA LYS A 5 13.53 56.98 -78.04
C LYS A 5 13.54 57.82 -76.79
N TYR A 6 12.68 58.80 -76.66
CA TYR A 6 12.46 59.53 -75.40
C TYR A 6 11.81 58.58 -74.38
N PHE A 7 12.59 58.13 -73.47
CA PHE A 7 12.04 57.48 -72.32
C PHE A 7 11.40 58.53 -71.39
N ASN A 8 10.04 58.48 -71.31
CA ASN A 8 9.30 59.39 -70.46
C ASN A 8 9.52 58.97 -68.96
N PRO A 9 10.28 59.72 -68.19
CA PRO A 9 10.66 59.29 -66.84
C PRO A 9 9.50 59.22 -65.84
N SER A 10 8.41 59.97 -66.11
CA SER A 10 7.22 59.99 -65.27
C SER A 10 6.42 58.65 -65.35
N GLY A 11 6.42 57.93 -66.51
CA GLY A 11 5.81 56.57 -66.60
C GLY A 11 6.62 55.47 -65.86
N SER A 12 7.92 55.64 -65.81
CA SER A 12 8.83 54.69 -65.05
C SER A 12 8.64 54.77 -63.54
N ILE A 13 8.44 55.96 -63.01
CA ILE A 13 8.24 56.20 -61.57
C ILE A 13 6.91 55.63 -61.10
N THR A 14 5.83 55.79 -61.88
CA THR A 14 4.52 55.21 -61.49
C THR A 14 4.47 53.72 -61.57
N ILE A 15 5.17 53.08 -62.52
CA ILE A 15 5.32 51.60 -62.54
C ILE A 15 6.13 51.11 -61.36
N PHE A 16 7.25 51.76 -61.03
CA PHE A 16 8.05 51.42 -59.87
C PHE A 16 7.28 51.55 -58.54
N LEU A 17 6.53 52.68 -58.38
CA LEU A 17 5.71 52.91 -57.19
C LEU A 17 4.58 51.85 -57.06
N SER A 18 3.91 51.49 -58.15
CA SER A 18 2.85 50.46 -58.12
C SER A 18 3.37 49.08 -57.77
N ILE A 19 4.55 48.70 -58.30
CA ILE A 19 5.19 47.42 -57.97
C ILE A 19 5.63 47.42 -56.50
N SER A 20 6.26 48.49 -56.04
CA SER A 20 6.70 48.62 -54.63
C SER A 20 5.51 48.57 -53.67
N LEU A 21 4.41 49.26 -53.97
CA LEU A 21 3.18 49.21 -53.17
C LEU A 21 2.54 47.80 -53.18
N SER A 22 2.53 47.14 -54.33
CA SER A 22 2.04 45.75 -54.42
C SER A 22 2.85 44.79 -53.57
N ILE A 23 4.18 44.93 -53.53
CA ILE A 23 5.08 44.13 -52.69
C ILE A 23 4.81 44.42 -51.20
N ILE A 24 4.66 45.69 -50.81
CA ILE A 24 4.36 46.07 -49.42
C ILE A 24 3.00 45.49 -48.97
N ILE A 25 1.97 45.62 -49.81
CA ILE A 25 0.64 45.05 -49.51
C ILE A 25 0.70 43.52 -49.40
N SER A 26 1.42 42.85 -50.29
CA SER A 26 1.63 41.42 -50.21
C SER A 26 2.34 40.99 -48.92
N LEU A 27 3.34 41.75 -48.50
CA LEU A 27 4.05 41.51 -47.25
C LEU A 27 3.10 41.64 -46.02
N ILE A 28 2.27 42.70 -46.03
CA ILE A 28 1.28 42.91 -44.97
C ILE A 28 0.28 41.72 -44.89
N PHE A 29 -0.25 41.28 -46.03
CA PHE A 29 -1.17 40.14 -46.05
C PHE A 29 -0.50 38.86 -45.59
N TYR A 30 0.76 38.62 -45.99
CA TYR A 30 1.53 37.47 -45.55
C TYR A 30 1.75 37.48 -44.03
N THR A 31 2.17 38.63 -43.46
CA THR A 31 2.37 38.75 -42.01
C THR A 31 1.08 38.60 -41.22
N LEU A 32 -0.02 39.16 -41.69
CA LEU A 32 -1.35 38.98 -41.07
C LEU A 32 -1.80 37.52 -41.11
N GLU A 33 -1.61 36.82 -42.22
CA GLU A 33 -1.94 35.40 -42.34
C GLU A 33 -1.12 34.56 -41.41
N SER A 34 0.21 34.82 -41.34
CA SER A 34 1.11 34.11 -40.42
C SER A 34 0.69 34.32 -38.95
N CYS A 35 0.48 35.56 -38.52
CA CYS A 35 0.01 35.87 -37.17
C CYS A 35 -1.34 35.22 -36.82
N HIS A 36 -2.25 35.16 -37.82
CA HIS A 36 -3.53 34.53 -37.65
C HIS A 36 -3.41 33.00 -37.46
N ILE A 37 -2.60 32.33 -38.29
CA ILE A 37 -2.35 30.90 -38.16
C ILE A 37 -1.64 30.59 -36.82
N ASP A 38 -0.61 31.35 -36.41
CA ASP A 38 0.08 31.18 -35.13
C ASP A 38 -0.88 31.34 -33.95
N SER A 39 -1.82 32.29 -34.02
CA SER A 39 -2.87 32.48 -33.02
C SER A 39 -3.84 31.31 -32.95
N LEU A 40 -4.21 30.72 -34.11
CA LEU A 40 -5.06 29.53 -34.18
C LEU A 40 -4.31 28.28 -33.60
N VAL A 41 -3.03 28.14 -33.90
CA VAL A 41 -2.16 27.09 -33.33
C VAL A 41 -2.16 27.18 -31.82
N ALA A 42 -1.79 28.35 -31.26
CA ALA A 42 -1.75 28.54 -29.81
C ALA A 42 -3.11 28.28 -29.14
N ARG A 43 -4.21 28.74 -29.81
CA ARG A 43 -5.55 28.44 -29.31
C ARG A 43 -5.87 26.93 -29.33
N SER A 44 -5.50 26.20 -30.40
CA SER A 44 -5.74 24.77 -30.53
C SER A 44 -4.99 23.97 -29.47
N GLU A 45 -3.76 24.36 -29.11
CA GLU A 45 -3.00 23.80 -28.01
C GLU A 45 -3.70 24.03 -26.66
N GLY A 46 -4.13 25.25 -26.40
CA GLY A 46 -4.91 25.57 -25.20
C GLY A 46 -6.21 24.77 -25.09
N ILE A 47 -6.93 24.60 -26.19
CA ILE A 47 -8.15 23.78 -26.23
C ILE A 47 -7.83 22.30 -25.97
N THR A 48 -6.73 21.78 -26.50
CA THR A 48 -6.29 20.40 -26.26
C THR A 48 -6.10 20.15 -24.77
N TYR A 49 -5.33 20.98 -24.07
CA TYR A 49 -5.13 20.85 -22.62
C TYR A 49 -6.43 21.01 -21.85
N LEU A 50 -7.22 22.04 -22.15
CA LEU A 50 -8.49 22.28 -21.46
C LEU A 50 -9.48 21.14 -21.65
N SER A 51 -9.48 20.48 -22.80
CA SER A 51 -10.37 19.34 -23.09
C SER A 51 -9.96 18.11 -22.30
N LEU A 52 -8.67 17.85 -22.16
CA LEU A 52 -8.15 16.79 -21.29
C LEU A 52 -8.43 17.09 -19.82
N ASP A 53 -8.19 18.32 -19.36
CA ASP A 53 -8.50 18.74 -17.98
C ASP A 53 -10.00 18.56 -17.67
N SER A 54 -10.87 18.93 -18.62
CA SER A 54 -12.32 18.77 -18.47
C SER A 54 -12.74 17.30 -18.40
N LEU A 55 -12.10 16.41 -19.16
CA LEU A 55 -12.33 14.97 -19.08
C LEU A 55 -11.92 14.43 -17.71
N PHE A 56 -10.73 14.78 -17.22
CA PHE A 56 -10.22 14.34 -15.93
C PHE A 56 -10.96 14.96 -14.74
N GLY A 57 -11.71 16.04 -14.96
CA GLY A 57 -12.67 16.56 -13.98
C GLY A 57 -13.84 15.61 -13.68
N GLN A 58 -14.06 14.56 -14.52
CA GLN A 58 -15.05 13.50 -14.29
C GLN A 58 -14.46 12.32 -13.48
N TYR A 59 -13.63 12.58 -12.49
CA TYR A 59 -13.04 11.54 -11.67
C TYR A 59 -14.10 10.70 -10.93
N CYS A 60 -13.74 9.47 -10.58
CA CYS A 60 -14.60 8.54 -9.85
C CYS A 60 -14.77 9.00 -8.40
N LEU A 61 -15.90 9.67 -8.12
CA LEU A 61 -16.17 10.27 -6.81
C LEU A 61 -16.13 9.24 -5.66
N PRO A 62 -16.71 8.02 -5.76
CA PRO A 62 -16.63 7.01 -4.72
C PRO A 62 -15.19 6.61 -4.34
N LEU A 63 -14.29 6.50 -5.31
CA LEU A 63 -12.88 6.20 -5.04
C LEU A 63 -12.17 7.34 -4.31
N PHE A 64 -12.53 8.57 -4.64
CA PHE A 64 -11.95 9.72 -3.96
C PHE A 64 -12.47 9.88 -2.53
N GLU A 65 -13.78 9.78 -2.31
CA GLU A 65 -14.40 9.98 -1.00
C GLU A 65 -14.02 8.89 0.01
N ASP A 66 -14.05 7.62 -0.41
CA ASP A 66 -13.82 6.49 0.49
C ASP A 66 -12.33 6.15 0.64
N TYR A 67 -11.51 6.38 -0.41
CA TYR A 67 -10.12 5.90 -0.46
C TYR A 67 -9.06 6.96 -0.77
N GLY A 68 -9.45 8.20 -1.07
CA GLY A 68 -8.53 9.28 -1.42
C GLY A 68 -7.84 9.11 -2.78
N LEU A 69 -8.42 8.33 -3.70
CA LEU A 69 -7.83 7.96 -4.98
C LEU A 69 -8.49 8.69 -6.14
N PHE A 70 -7.66 9.25 -7.01
CA PHE A 70 -8.12 9.90 -8.24
C PHE A 70 -7.94 8.97 -9.44
N CYS A 71 -9.02 8.69 -10.14
CA CYS A 71 -9.00 8.05 -11.44
C CYS A 71 -10.25 8.41 -12.25
N LEU A 72 -10.18 8.26 -13.56
CA LEU A 72 -11.31 8.34 -14.47
C LEU A 72 -11.79 6.91 -14.78
N ASN A 73 -13.03 6.58 -14.44
CA ASN A 73 -13.59 5.29 -14.82
C ASN A 73 -14.04 5.32 -16.30
N GLU A 74 -13.33 4.57 -17.15
CA GLU A 74 -13.65 4.47 -18.58
C GLU A 74 -14.78 3.50 -18.91
N GLN A 75 -15.30 2.77 -17.93
CA GLN A 75 -16.30 1.73 -18.14
C GLN A 75 -17.59 2.31 -18.79
N GLY A 76 -17.93 1.79 -19.96
CA GLY A 76 -19.07 2.30 -20.75
C GLY A 76 -18.82 3.64 -21.46
N MET A 77 -17.60 4.20 -21.36
CA MET A 77 -17.23 5.48 -21.96
C MET A 77 -16.32 5.27 -23.17
N ASN A 78 -16.57 5.98 -24.25
CA ASN A 78 -15.61 6.10 -25.36
C ASN A 78 -14.79 7.38 -25.16
N LEU A 79 -13.54 7.20 -24.69
CA LEU A 79 -12.65 8.31 -24.35
C LEU A 79 -12.39 9.28 -25.51
N GLU A 80 -12.23 8.77 -26.75
CA GLU A 80 -12.01 9.64 -27.92
C GLU A 80 -13.22 10.53 -28.19
N ASN A 81 -14.43 9.97 -28.07
CA ASN A 81 -15.66 10.73 -28.24
C ASN A 81 -15.86 11.78 -27.16
N GLU A 82 -15.53 11.47 -25.90
CA GLU A 82 -15.64 12.45 -24.84
C GLU A 82 -14.61 13.57 -24.97
N ILE A 83 -13.35 13.24 -25.31
CA ILE A 83 -12.33 14.27 -25.61
C ILE A 83 -12.80 15.15 -26.75
N LYS A 84 -13.35 14.56 -27.83
CA LYS A 84 -13.87 15.30 -28.98
C LYS A 84 -15.01 16.23 -28.58
N LYS A 85 -15.93 15.76 -27.76
CA LYS A 85 -17.05 16.56 -27.24
C LYS A 85 -16.59 17.80 -26.47
N TYR A 86 -15.61 17.63 -25.57
CA TYR A 86 -14.99 18.75 -24.85
C TYR A 86 -14.21 19.68 -25.76
N ALA A 87 -13.48 19.14 -26.74
CA ALA A 87 -12.74 19.94 -27.71
C ALA A 87 -13.69 20.74 -28.59
N ASP A 88 -14.77 20.14 -29.10
CA ASP A 88 -15.79 20.82 -29.85
C ASP A 88 -16.51 21.92 -29.05
N TYR A 89 -16.79 21.65 -27.76
CA TYR A 89 -17.36 22.64 -26.85
C TYR A 89 -16.43 23.84 -26.67
N ASN A 90 -15.16 23.61 -26.45
CA ASN A 90 -14.14 24.64 -26.20
C ASN A 90 -13.74 25.38 -27.49
N CYS A 91 -13.99 24.79 -28.68
CA CYS A 91 -13.86 25.48 -29.97
C CYS A 91 -14.91 26.55 -30.16
N ARG A 92 -16.09 26.40 -29.50
CA ARG A 92 -17.16 27.41 -29.63
C ARG A 92 -16.69 28.69 -28.96
N THR A 93 -16.72 29.79 -29.69
CA THR A 93 -16.56 31.10 -29.09
C THR A 93 -17.83 31.40 -28.29
N PRO A 94 -17.72 31.88 -27.04
CA PRO A 94 -18.88 32.38 -26.34
C PRO A 94 -19.53 33.43 -27.25
N ALA A 95 -20.85 33.31 -27.47
CA ALA A 95 -21.61 34.31 -28.20
C ALA A 95 -21.26 35.68 -27.59
N SER A 96 -20.47 36.46 -28.30
CA SER A 96 -20.01 37.72 -27.75
C SER A 96 -21.25 38.57 -27.51
N ILE A 97 -21.25 39.30 -26.40
CA ILE A 97 -22.28 40.27 -26.01
C ILE A 97 -22.58 41.28 -27.16
N LEU A 98 -21.71 41.36 -28.13
CA LEU A 98 -21.83 42.10 -29.38
C LEU A 98 -22.30 41.12 -30.48
N HIS A 99 -23.60 41.06 -30.73
CA HIS A 99 -24.21 40.37 -31.84
C HIS A 99 -23.47 40.72 -33.16
N ASN A 100 -23.04 39.67 -33.91
CA ASN A 100 -22.49 39.73 -35.26
C ASN A 100 -20.99 39.95 -35.47
N THR A 101 -20.11 39.69 -34.54
CA THR A 101 -18.70 39.55 -34.90
C THR A 101 -18.36 38.10 -35.19
N SER A 102 -18.13 37.76 -36.46
CA SER A 102 -17.48 36.51 -36.84
C SER A 102 -16.12 36.45 -36.11
N SER A 103 -15.96 35.48 -35.23
CA SER A 103 -14.69 35.33 -34.52
C SER A 103 -13.59 34.98 -35.54
N PHE A 104 -12.55 35.80 -35.62
CA PHE A 104 -11.38 35.54 -36.46
C PHE A 104 -10.65 34.26 -36.08
N LEU A 105 -10.84 33.78 -34.86
CA LEU A 105 -10.16 32.59 -34.31
C LEU A 105 -11.05 31.35 -34.34
N ASN A 106 -11.90 31.18 -35.33
CA ASN A 106 -12.72 29.98 -35.49
C ASN A 106 -11.86 28.81 -35.94
N LEU A 107 -11.94 27.69 -35.20
CA LEU A 107 -11.33 26.42 -35.56
C LEU A 107 -12.34 25.29 -35.31
N THR A 108 -12.15 24.15 -35.96
CA THR A 108 -13.04 23.00 -35.80
C THR A 108 -12.22 21.75 -35.57
N VAL A 109 -12.71 20.87 -34.67
CA VAL A 109 -12.08 19.56 -34.44
C VAL A 109 -12.34 18.67 -35.65
N LYS A 110 -11.31 18.06 -36.18
CA LYS A 110 -11.41 17.08 -37.25
C LYS A 110 -11.50 15.68 -36.68
N ASP A 111 -10.53 15.32 -35.83
CA ASP A 111 -10.34 13.96 -35.31
C ASP A 111 -9.60 13.96 -33.99
N VAL A 112 -9.83 12.93 -33.18
CA VAL A 112 -9.14 12.69 -31.93
C VAL A 112 -8.54 11.28 -31.96
N ASN A 113 -7.31 11.13 -31.58
CA ASN A 113 -6.62 9.83 -31.51
C ASN A 113 -5.86 9.71 -30.21
N ILE A 114 -6.19 8.74 -29.39
CA ILE A 114 -5.51 8.44 -28.16
C ILE A 114 -4.21 7.69 -28.46
N LYS A 115 -3.08 8.22 -27.97
CA LYS A 115 -1.74 7.63 -28.15
C LYS A 115 -1.40 6.65 -27.06
N LYS A 116 -1.71 7.03 -25.82
CA LYS A 116 -1.38 6.25 -24.63
C LYS A 116 -2.46 6.44 -23.59
N VAL A 117 -2.81 5.35 -22.93
CA VAL A 117 -3.62 5.33 -21.73
C VAL A 117 -2.82 4.59 -20.67
N SER A 118 -2.82 5.07 -19.45
CA SER A 118 -2.24 4.37 -18.30
C SER A 118 -3.33 4.17 -17.25
N TYR A 119 -3.41 2.95 -16.76
CA TYR A 119 -4.37 2.55 -15.74
C TYR A 119 -3.70 2.53 -14.36
N ILE A 120 -4.51 2.65 -13.32
CA ILE A 120 -4.03 2.65 -11.93
C ILE A 120 -3.38 1.32 -11.53
N THR A 121 -3.71 0.24 -12.25
CA THR A 121 -3.18 -1.11 -12.07
C THR A 121 -1.88 -1.39 -12.83
N ASP A 122 -1.45 -0.49 -13.73
CA ASP A 122 -0.26 -0.67 -14.56
C ASP A 122 1.04 -0.58 -13.74
N ASN A 123 2.11 -1.20 -14.24
CA ASN A 123 3.47 -1.16 -13.66
C ASN A 123 3.48 -1.56 -12.17
N ASP A 124 2.98 -2.74 -11.83
CA ASP A 124 2.88 -3.24 -10.46
C ASP A 124 2.07 -2.27 -9.56
N ALA A 125 1.03 -1.65 -10.11
CA ALA A 125 0.19 -0.65 -9.44
C ALA A 125 0.98 0.57 -8.90
N SER A 126 2.08 0.96 -9.54
CA SER A 126 2.99 2.01 -9.06
C SER A 126 2.31 3.36 -8.86
N GLU A 127 1.34 3.71 -9.72
CA GLU A 127 0.60 4.98 -9.61
C GLU A 127 -0.40 4.95 -8.45
N PHE A 128 -1.00 3.79 -8.18
CA PHE A 128 -1.81 3.57 -6.99
C PHE A 128 -1.00 3.80 -5.72
N VAL A 129 0.16 3.14 -5.60
CA VAL A 129 1.05 3.29 -4.43
C VAL A 129 1.47 4.73 -4.22
N LYS A 130 1.78 5.45 -5.30
CA LYS A 130 2.15 6.86 -5.22
C LYS A 130 1.02 7.72 -4.69
N GLN A 131 -0.21 7.55 -5.21
CA GLN A 131 -1.37 8.29 -4.72
C GLN A 131 -1.64 8.00 -3.24
N VAL A 132 -1.55 6.72 -2.83
CA VAL A 132 -1.67 6.31 -1.42
C VAL A 132 -0.63 7.00 -0.55
N CYS A 133 0.64 6.99 -0.95
CA CYS A 133 1.71 7.66 -0.20
C CYS A 133 1.49 9.17 -0.09
N ASP A 134 1.04 9.81 -1.16
CA ASP A 134 0.77 11.25 -1.14
C ASP A 134 -0.47 11.58 -0.29
N TYR A 135 -1.48 10.72 -0.29
CA TYR A 135 -2.66 10.83 0.57
C TYR A 135 -2.29 10.72 2.07
N VAL A 136 -1.49 9.72 2.45
CA VAL A 136 -1.04 9.55 3.85
C VAL A 136 -0.21 10.75 4.31
N LYS A 137 0.73 11.21 3.50
CA LYS A 137 1.51 12.43 3.82
C LYS A 137 0.62 13.64 4.04
N TYR A 138 -0.43 13.80 3.21
CA TYR A 138 -1.38 14.88 3.37
C TYR A 138 -2.18 14.75 4.69
N MET A 139 -2.59 13.53 5.06
CA MET A 139 -3.29 13.25 6.32
C MET A 139 -2.40 13.51 7.54
N GLU A 140 -1.12 13.10 7.50
CA GLU A 140 -0.15 13.38 8.56
C GLU A 140 0.07 14.89 8.78
N ILE A 141 0.21 15.66 7.70
CA ILE A 141 0.34 17.12 7.76
C ILE A 141 -0.90 17.74 8.41
N ASN A 142 -2.10 17.27 8.05
CA ASN A 142 -3.35 17.77 8.62
C ASN A 142 -3.50 17.37 10.09
N SER A 143 -3.14 16.14 10.47
CA SER A 143 -3.16 15.70 11.87
C SER A 143 -2.19 16.53 12.74
N PHE A 144 -1.00 16.82 12.23
CA PHE A 144 -0.03 17.70 12.89
C PHE A 144 -0.56 19.14 13.03
N ALA A 145 -1.16 19.68 11.98
CA ALA A 145 -1.77 21.02 12.02
C ALA A 145 -2.93 21.10 13.00
N ASN A 146 -3.78 20.06 13.09
CA ASN A 146 -4.86 19.97 14.07
C ASN A 146 -4.31 19.79 15.49
N THR A 147 -3.26 19.00 15.69
CA THR A 147 -2.59 18.84 17.00
C THR A 147 -1.98 20.15 17.48
N LEU A 148 -1.39 20.96 16.59
CA LEU A 148 -0.91 22.30 16.92
C LEU A 148 -2.05 23.26 17.29
N ARG A 149 -3.24 23.06 16.71
CA ARG A 149 -4.44 23.87 16.97
C ARG A 149 -5.11 23.49 18.29
N ASP A 150 -5.08 22.19 18.65
CA ASP A 150 -5.74 21.64 19.85
C ASP A 150 -4.76 21.44 21.02
N SER A 151 -3.52 21.96 20.96
CA SER A 151 -2.45 21.79 21.95
C SER A 151 -2.70 22.48 23.29
N SER A 152 -3.93 22.39 23.83
CA SER A 152 -4.20 22.74 25.21
C SER A 152 -4.54 21.57 26.12
N ASN A 153 -4.76 20.34 25.63
CA ASN A 153 -4.99 19.18 26.51
C ASN A 153 -4.91 17.86 25.74
N SER A 154 -3.78 17.16 25.80
CA SER A 154 -3.70 15.72 26.07
C SER A 154 -2.30 15.15 25.82
N GLU A 155 -1.89 14.27 26.71
CA GLU A 155 -0.63 13.50 26.67
C GLU A 155 -0.55 12.67 25.37
N ARG A 156 0.56 12.86 24.65
CA ARG A 156 0.94 12.07 23.46
C ARG A 156 1.23 10.63 23.87
N PRO A 157 0.70 9.61 23.21
CA PRO A 157 1.30 8.28 23.29
C PRO A 157 2.66 8.32 22.59
N GLU A 158 3.72 8.17 23.36
CA GLU A 158 5.08 7.99 22.86
C GLU A 158 5.20 6.61 22.20
N VAL A 159 5.03 6.55 20.86
CA VAL A 159 5.26 5.30 20.14
C VAL A 159 6.25 5.42 18.97
N PHE A 160 6.60 6.62 18.52
CA PHE A 160 7.67 6.79 17.54
C PHE A 160 8.45 8.08 17.81
N THR A 161 9.57 7.97 18.51
CA THR A 161 10.63 8.99 18.43
C THR A 161 11.41 8.74 17.15
N THR A 162 11.11 9.51 16.11
CA THR A 162 12.00 9.63 14.96
C THR A 162 13.31 10.22 15.43
N ASN A 163 14.38 9.44 15.37
CA ASN A 163 15.72 9.96 15.43
C ASN A 163 15.94 10.91 14.24
N LYS A 164 16.75 11.96 14.43
CA LYS A 164 16.99 13.07 13.52
C LYS A 164 17.45 12.73 12.09
N GLU A 165 17.45 11.45 11.68
CA GLU A 165 17.87 10.96 10.37
C GLU A 165 16.80 10.18 9.60
N GLY A 166 15.54 10.10 10.06
CA GLY A 166 14.41 9.67 9.24
C GLY A 166 14.43 8.20 8.77
N THR A 167 15.20 7.32 9.42
CA THR A 167 15.23 5.89 9.11
C THR A 167 14.55 5.09 10.21
N LEU A 168 13.36 4.56 9.93
CA LEU A 168 12.75 3.44 10.64
C LEU A 168 13.46 2.18 10.15
N GLU A 169 14.62 1.88 10.71
CA GLU A 169 15.22 0.55 10.61
C GLU A 169 14.56 -0.38 11.65
N LEU A 170 13.46 -1.00 11.25
CA LEU A 170 13.05 -2.28 11.79
C LEU A 170 13.84 -3.35 11.03
N ASP A 171 15.08 -3.57 11.47
CA ASP A 171 15.94 -4.61 10.92
C ASP A 171 15.46 -5.99 11.38
N PHE A 172 14.49 -6.55 10.64
CA PHE A 172 13.98 -7.90 10.86
C PHE A 172 15.04 -8.99 10.56
N ASP A 173 16.02 -8.70 9.70
CA ASP A 173 17.16 -9.60 9.46
C ASP A 173 18.09 -9.67 10.68
N SER A 174 18.17 -8.62 11.51
CA SER A 174 18.96 -8.61 12.73
C SER A 174 18.38 -9.52 13.83
N ILE A 175 17.06 -9.78 13.83
CA ILE A 175 16.42 -10.68 14.78
C ILE A 175 16.87 -12.14 14.55
N ASP A 176 17.05 -12.56 13.32
CA ASP A 176 17.53 -13.90 12.99
C ASP A 176 19.04 -14.05 13.22
N ILE A 177 19.82 -13.02 12.92
CA ILE A 177 21.27 -12.98 13.16
C ILE A 177 21.58 -12.88 14.65
N THR A 178 20.81 -12.11 15.43
CA THR A 178 20.96 -12.02 16.89
C THR A 178 20.56 -13.33 17.57
N LYS A 179 19.56 -14.05 17.07
CA LYS A 179 19.22 -15.40 17.52
C LYS A 179 20.36 -16.38 17.33
N ALA A 180 20.93 -16.45 16.13
CA ALA A 180 22.04 -17.35 15.81
C ALA A 180 23.30 -16.98 16.61
N ASN A 181 23.56 -15.69 16.81
CA ASN A 181 24.72 -15.21 17.57
C ASN A 181 24.50 -15.30 19.09
N ALA A 182 23.29 -15.14 19.62
CA ALA A 182 22.95 -15.38 21.01
C ALA A 182 23.05 -16.88 21.34
N LEU A 183 22.58 -17.78 20.48
CA LEU A 183 22.72 -19.22 20.62
C LEU A 183 24.20 -19.64 20.57
N LYS A 184 25.01 -19.11 19.65
CA LYS A 184 26.46 -19.36 19.60
C LYS A 184 27.22 -18.81 20.81
N LYS A 185 26.83 -17.64 21.31
CA LYS A 185 27.47 -17.02 22.49
C LYS A 185 27.14 -17.76 23.80
N TYR A 186 25.94 -18.35 23.91
CA TYR A 186 25.61 -19.22 25.05
C TYR A 186 26.32 -20.55 24.98
N ASP A 187 26.47 -21.16 23.81
CA ASP A 187 27.18 -22.42 23.62
C ASP A 187 28.70 -22.27 23.90
N SER A 188 29.33 -21.17 23.52
CA SER A 188 30.76 -20.92 23.77
C SER A 188 31.10 -20.64 25.24
N ASN A 189 30.15 -20.12 26.03
CA ASN A 189 30.38 -19.88 27.47
C ASN A 189 30.11 -21.10 28.34
N TYR A 190 29.44 -22.14 27.83
CA TYR A 190 29.11 -23.34 28.61
C TYR A 190 29.98 -24.57 28.31
N ASN A 191 30.78 -24.54 27.24
CA ASN A 191 31.66 -25.65 26.88
C ASN A 191 33.08 -25.56 27.43
N ASN A 192 33.34 -24.68 28.43
CA ASN A 192 34.57 -24.68 29.17
C ASN A 192 34.34 -25.38 30.55
N PRO A 193 34.78 -26.62 30.73
CA PRO A 193 34.74 -27.25 32.03
C PRO A 193 35.92 -26.73 32.86
N SER A 194 35.74 -25.64 33.57
CA SER A 194 36.60 -25.34 34.71
C SER A 194 36.03 -26.07 35.92
N SER A 195 36.77 -27.11 36.28
CA SER A 195 36.75 -27.80 37.58
C SER A 195 36.83 -26.82 38.74
N GLU A 196 36.29 -27.29 39.88
CA GLU A 196 36.30 -26.76 41.23
C GLU A 196 34.92 -26.25 41.69
N ASP A 197 34.39 -26.60 42.79
CA ASP A 197 34.73 -27.49 43.87
C ASP A 197 33.46 -27.79 44.67
N SER A 198 33.47 -28.93 45.33
CA SER A 198 32.52 -29.37 46.31
C SER A 198 32.55 -28.45 47.54
N THR A 199 31.43 -28.15 48.16
CA THR A 199 31.13 -28.45 49.56
C THR A 199 29.78 -27.89 50.01
N ASP A 200 29.02 -28.79 50.51
CA ASP A 200 28.26 -28.80 51.78
C ASP A 200 27.08 -27.87 52.05
N THR A 201 26.00 -28.58 52.12
CA THR A 201 25.11 -28.79 53.31
C THR A 201 24.15 -27.67 53.69
N ASN A 202 22.96 -28.15 53.75
CA ASN A 202 21.87 -28.00 54.73
C ASN A 202 20.62 -27.20 54.36
N ASN A 203 19.60 -28.05 54.21
CA ASN A 203 18.24 -27.93 54.75
C ASN A 203 17.56 -26.56 54.78
N SER A 204 16.60 -26.46 53.92
CA SER A 204 15.26 -26.13 54.39
C SER A 204 14.22 -26.72 53.41
N ASP A 205 13.40 -27.62 53.95
CA ASP A 205 12.19 -28.13 53.34
C ASP A 205 11.28 -26.97 52.98
N SER A 206 11.13 -26.73 51.70
CA SER A 206 9.95 -26.12 51.12
C SER A 206 9.50 -27.05 50.02
N ASP A 207 8.31 -27.54 50.16
CA ASP A 207 7.56 -28.42 49.28
C ASP A 207 7.52 -27.86 47.87
N SER A 208 8.62 -28.03 47.15
CA SER A 208 8.68 -27.74 45.71
C SER A 208 8.16 -28.95 44.98
N GLY A 209 6.90 -28.84 44.56
CA GLY A 209 6.20 -29.87 43.82
C GLY A 209 7.09 -30.49 42.72
N LYS A 210 7.24 -31.82 42.80
CA LYS A 210 7.92 -32.64 41.80
C LYS A 210 7.29 -32.33 40.46
N ILE A 211 8.03 -31.65 39.59
CA ILE A 211 7.61 -31.42 38.20
C ILE A 211 7.61 -32.80 37.51
N PRO A 212 6.48 -33.32 37.05
CA PRO A 212 6.39 -34.66 36.48
C PRO A 212 7.24 -34.79 35.22
N SER A 213 7.84 -35.99 35.04
CA SER A 213 8.56 -36.39 33.83
C SER A 213 7.68 -36.29 32.55
N ASP A 214 6.37 -36.28 32.73
CA ASP A 214 5.35 -36.27 31.68
C ASP A 214 5.09 -34.87 31.06
N LEU A 215 5.77 -33.83 31.56
CA LEU A 215 5.54 -32.45 31.15
C LEU A 215 5.81 -32.22 29.66
N LYS A 216 6.83 -32.89 29.11
CA LYS A 216 7.22 -32.83 27.72
C LYS A 216 6.16 -33.45 26.82
N ASP A 217 5.67 -34.61 27.21
CA ASP A 217 4.78 -35.41 26.35
C ASP A 217 3.33 -34.85 26.32
N ASN A 218 2.84 -34.40 27.47
CA ASN A 218 1.48 -33.90 27.61
C ASN A 218 1.29 -32.51 26.99
N ALA A 219 2.17 -31.54 27.30
CA ALA A 219 2.05 -30.19 26.81
C ALA A 219 2.35 -30.11 25.29
N SER A 220 3.36 -30.87 24.82
CA SER A 220 3.69 -30.92 23.39
C SER A 220 2.53 -31.53 22.58
N ALA A 221 2.00 -32.67 23.02
CA ALA A 221 0.87 -33.32 22.35
C ALA A 221 -0.39 -32.45 22.33
N TYR A 222 -0.65 -31.71 23.41
CA TYR A 222 -1.80 -30.80 23.45
C TYR A 222 -1.62 -29.58 22.53
N ILE A 223 -0.44 -28.97 22.48
CA ILE A 223 -0.15 -27.87 21.56
C ILE A 223 -0.22 -28.34 20.11
N GLU A 224 0.36 -29.51 19.79
CA GLU A 224 0.23 -30.09 18.44
C GLU A 224 -1.22 -30.39 18.08
N HIS A 225 -2.02 -30.88 19.02
CA HIS A 225 -3.45 -31.13 18.82
C HIS A 225 -4.22 -29.82 18.55
N ILE A 226 -3.93 -28.74 19.30
CA ILE A 226 -4.53 -27.42 19.05
C ILE A 226 -4.20 -26.92 17.64
N ILE A 227 -2.93 -26.98 17.24
CA ILE A 227 -2.46 -26.50 15.93
C ILE A 227 -3.09 -27.31 14.78
N LYS A 228 -3.21 -28.63 14.93
CA LYS A 228 -3.75 -29.52 13.88
C LYS A 228 -5.27 -29.56 13.80
N ASN A 229 -5.96 -29.49 14.93
CA ASN A 229 -7.37 -29.89 14.98
C ASN A 229 -8.32 -28.84 15.58
N GLY A 230 -7.82 -27.69 16.04
CA GLY A 230 -8.70 -26.78 16.74
C GLY A 230 -8.12 -25.44 17.16
N LEU A 231 -7.22 -24.88 16.38
CA LEU A 231 -6.64 -23.56 16.68
C LEU A 231 -7.73 -22.52 16.93
N LEU A 232 -8.74 -22.46 16.06
CA LEU A 232 -9.85 -21.54 16.17
C LEU A 232 -10.63 -21.74 17.47
N SER A 233 -10.91 -23.00 17.85
CA SER A 233 -11.65 -23.33 19.07
C SER A 233 -10.89 -22.98 20.36
N PHE A 234 -9.57 -22.91 20.30
CA PHE A 234 -8.74 -22.47 21.42
C PHE A 234 -8.69 -20.93 21.50
N LEU A 235 -8.58 -20.25 20.37
CA LEU A 235 -8.36 -18.81 20.29
C LEU A 235 -9.62 -18.00 20.53
N VAL A 236 -10.78 -18.50 20.05
CA VAL A 236 -12.06 -17.77 20.08
C VAL A 236 -13.08 -18.54 20.92
N ASP A 237 -13.86 -17.82 21.74
CA ASP A 237 -14.88 -18.45 22.59
C ASP A 237 -16.00 -19.09 21.78
N ASN A 238 -16.44 -18.43 20.70
CA ASN A 238 -17.48 -18.86 19.79
C ASN A 238 -16.96 -18.99 18.34
N PRO A 239 -16.33 -20.09 17.97
CA PRO A 239 -15.78 -20.30 16.62
C PRO A 239 -16.84 -20.20 15.51
N GLU A 240 -18.10 -20.50 15.82
CA GLU A 240 -19.23 -20.43 14.87
C GLU A 240 -19.58 -18.99 14.45
N ASN A 241 -19.11 -17.99 15.18
CA ASN A 241 -19.31 -16.58 14.84
C ASN A 241 -18.23 -16.02 13.89
N VAL A 242 -17.21 -16.81 13.59
CA VAL A 242 -16.20 -16.43 12.61
C VAL A 242 -16.81 -16.55 11.22
N SER A 243 -16.66 -15.48 10.40
CA SER A 243 -17.18 -15.46 9.04
C SER A 243 -16.53 -16.53 8.17
N SER A 244 -17.35 -17.29 7.46
CA SER A 244 -16.93 -18.23 6.42
C SER A 244 -17.34 -17.74 5.02
N LEU A 245 -17.40 -16.41 4.84
CA LEU A 245 -17.74 -15.80 3.54
C LEU A 245 -16.69 -16.19 2.51
N THR A 246 -17.15 -16.62 1.34
CA THR A 246 -16.29 -16.98 0.22
C THR A 246 -16.33 -15.89 -0.85
N THR A 247 -15.18 -15.47 -1.33
CA THR A 247 -15.00 -14.40 -2.32
C THR A 247 -14.68 -14.98 -3.69
N ASP A 248 -15.43 -14.57 -4.73
CA ASP A 248 -15.09 -14.88 -6.12
C ASP A 248 -13.99 -13.92 -6.62
N LYS A 249 -12.80 -14.46 -6.83
CA LYS A 249 -11.64 -13.70 -7.30
C LYS A 249 -11.49 -13.62 -8.81
N SER A 250 -12.35 -14.27 -9.58
CA SER A 250 -12.19 -14.41 -11.03
C SER A 250 -12.07 -13.07 -11.78
N VAL A 251 -12.64 -12.01 -11.22
CA VAL A 251 -12.67 -10.65 -11.79
C VAL A 251 -11.82 -9.64 -11.00
N LEU A 252 -11.10 -10.09 -9.99
CA LEU A 252 -10.32 -9.21 -9.12
C LEU A 252 -8.94 -8.87 -9.70
N PRO A 253 -8.39 -7.69 -9.42
CA PRO A 253 -7.08 -7.24 -9.88
C PRO A 253 -5.93 -8.19 -9.56
N SER A 254 -5.92 -8.79 -8.38
CA SER A 254 -4.87 -9.73 -7.97
C SER A 254 -4.75 -10.96 -8.89
N VAL A 255 -5.84 -11.36 -9.55
CA VAL A 255 -5.86 -12.46 -10.50
C VAL A 255 -5.72 -11.96 -11.94
N THR A 256 -6.50 -10.94 -12.30
CA THR A 256 -6.62 -10.49 -13.70
C THR A 256 -5.43 -9.66 -14.16
N CYS A 257 -4.81 -8.86 -13.27
CA CYS A 257 -3.72 -7.96 -13.63
C CYS A 257 -2.33 -8.61 -13.51
N GLN A 258 -2.14 -9.60 -12.65
CA GLN A 258 -0.87 -10.35 -12.55
C GLN A 258 -0.59 -11.23 -13.76
N LEU A 259 -1.61 -11.61 -14.53
CA LEU A 259 -1.48 -12.46 -15.73
C LEU A 259 -1.08 -11.66 -16.98
N THR A 260 -1.10 -10.34 -16.95
CA THR A 260 -0.75 -9.49 -18.09
C THR A 260 0.66 -8.94 -17.96
N GLU A 261 1.69 -9.82 -18.00
CA GLU A 261 3.09 -9.38 -18.15
C GLU A 261 3.37 -8.59 -19.44
N GLU A 262 2.43 -8.55 -20.37
CA GLU A 262 2.52 -7.85 -21.67
C GLU A 262 1.52 -6.70 -21.85
N GLY A 263 0.89 -6.21 -20.79
CA GLY A 263 0.13 -4.97 -20.87
C GLY A 263 1.05 -3.85 -21.34
N MET A 264 0.68 -3.13 -22.42
CA MET A 264 1.42 -1.97 -22.93
C MET A 264 1.74 -0.97 -21.81
N ALA A 265 2.78 -1.26 -21.04
CA ALA A 265 3.35 -0.34 -20.08
C ALA A 265 3.84 0.88 -20.84
N ALA A 266 3.02 1.88 -20.93
CA ALA A 266 3.44 3.19 -21.41
C ALA A 266 4.38 3.76 -20.36
N ASN A 267 5.67 3.40 -20.45
CA ASN A 267 6.76 3.98 -19.67
C ASN A 267 6.75 5.50 -19.88
N LEU A 268 6.01 6.21 -19.05
CA LEU A 268 6.10 7.66 -18.90
C LEU A 268 7.23 8.02 -17.92
N GLY A 269 8.39 7.38 -18.07
CA GLY A 269 9.64 7.86 -17.50
C GLY A 269 9.83 7.67 -15.99
N TYR A 270 9.22 6.66 -15.36
CA TYR A 270 9.53 6.32 -13.97
C TYR A 270 10.60 5.24 -13.91
N THR A 271 11.81 5.62 -13.52
CA THR A 271 12.84 4.68 -13.06
C THR A 271 12.51 4.26 -11.62
N LYS A 272 12.39 2.95 -11.36
CA LYS A 272 12.31 2.42 -9.99
C LYS A 272 13.59 2.83 -9.25
N ASP A 273 13.46 3.68 -8.23
CA ASP A 273 14.53 3.97 -7.29
C ASP A 273 14.38 3.02 -6.08
N PRO A 274 15.27 2.03 -5.91
CA PRO A 274 15.14 1.03 -4.85
C PRO A 274 15.21 1.62 -3.43
N THR A 275 15.74 2.83 -3.25
CA THR A 275 15.84 3.48 -1.94
C THR A 275 14.51 4.04 -1.43
N LYS A 276 13.53 4.23 -2.31
CA LYS A 276 12.19 4.72 -1.94
C LYS A 276 11.24 3.63 -1.45
N THR A 277 11.52 2.37 -1.76
CA THR A 277 10.58 1.27 -1.56
C THR A 277 10.22 1.00 -0.10
N THR A 278 11.15 1.18 0.83
CA THR A 278 10.91 0.91 2.26
C THR A 278 10.02 1.97 2.91
N ILE A 279 10.26 3.25 2.60
CA ILE A 279 9.45 4.36 3.13
C ILE A 279 8.04 4.33 2.50
N GLU A 280 7.96 4.09 1.19
CA GLU A 280 6.68 3.94 0.50
C GLU A 280 5.87 2.78 1.07
N LYS A 281 6.51 1.65 1.40
CA LYS A 281 5.87 0.52 2.05
C LYS A 281 5.32 0.88 3.44
N ALA A 282 6.07 1.64 4.23
CA ALA A 282 5.62 2.08 5.55
C ALA A 282 4.36 2.96 5.45
N TYR A 283 4.36 3.94 4.53
CA TYR A 283 3.15 4.75 4.27
C TYR A 283 1.99 3.90 3.74
N PHE A 284 2.28 2.90 2.93
CA PHE A 284 1.25 2.00 2.41
C PHE A 284 0.63 1.13 3.52
N CYS A 285 1.45 0.60 4.44
CA CYS A 285 0.96 -0.13 5.62
C CYS A 285 0.11 0.76 6.53
N GLU A 286 0.54 2.00 6.77
CA GLU A 286 -0.22 2.99 7.53
C GLU A 286 -1.56 3.33 6.85
N TYR A 287 -1.58 3.44 5.52
CA TYR A 287 -2.82 3.59 4.77
C TYR A 287 -3.79 2.44 5.02
N ILE A 288 -3.30 1.20 4.90
CA ILE A 288 -4.14 0.00 5.14
C ILE A 288 -4.66 0.01 6.58
N TYR A 289 -3.80 0.30 7.55
CA TYR A 289 -4.16 0.35 8.96
C TYR A 289 -5.29 1.35 9.25
N ASN A 290 -5.25 2.52 8.62
CA ASN A 290 -6.23 3.57 8.84
C ASN A 290 -7.52 3.41 8.03
N THR A 291 -7.45 2.74 6.87
CA THR A 291 -8.55 2.68 5.90
C THR A 291 -9.39 1.41 6.06
N PHE A 292 -8.77 0.26 6.38
CA PHE A 292 -9.45 -1.04 6.36
C PHE A 292 -9.73 -1.60 7.75
N GLY A 293 -10.83 -2.33 7.84
CA GLY A 293 -11.23 -3.05 9.05
C GLY A 293 -10.52 -4.39 9.21
N CYS A 294 -10.63 -4.97 10.41
CA CYS A 294 -10.13 -6.28 10.77
C CYS A 294 -11.14 -7.02 11.66
N TYR A 295 -10.85 -8.26 12.04
CA TYR A 295 -11.72 -9.10 12.85
C TYR A 295 -12.31 -8.39 14.09
N LEU A 296 -11.51 -7.63 14.86
CA LEU A 296 -11.97 -6.90 16.05
C LEU A 296 -12.62 -5.54 15.75
N GLU A 297 -12.30 -4.95 14.61
CA GLU A 297 -12.79 -3.63 14.17
C GLU A 297 -13.33 -3.76 12.74
N PRO A 298 -14.46 -4.46 12.52
CA PRO A 298 -15.01 -4.65 11.18
C PRO A 298 -15.51 -3.33 10.60
N GLU A 299 -15.31 -3.14 9.31
CA GLU A 299 -15.82 -2.00 8.56
C GLU A 299 -17.31 -2.17 8.24
N LYS A 300 -18.12 -1.13 8.44
CA LYS A 300 -19.59 -1.27 8.38
C LYS A 300 -20.16 -1.63 7.01
N ASP A 301 -19.56 -1.15 5.94
CA ASP A 301 -20.07 -1.32 4.57
C ASP A 301 -19.08 -2.09 3.68
N SER A 302 -18.17 -2.86 4.29
CA SER A 302 -17.22 -3.67 3.56
C SER A 302 -17.87 -4.94 3.00
N SER A 303 -17.39 -5.37 1.83
CA SER A 303 -17.75 -6.65 1.24
C SER A 303 -17.15 -7.86 1.97
N LEU A 304 -16.08 -7.61 2.73
CA LEU A 304 -15.37 -8.60 3.54
C LEU A 304 -15.51 -8.24 5.02
N ASN A 305 -15.67 -9.24 5.87
CA ASN A 305 -15.65 -9.01 7.31
C ASN A 305 -14.24 -8.76 7.85
N TYR A 306 -13.21 -9.30 7.17
CA TYR A 306 -11.82 -9.28 7.60
C TYR A 306 -10.91 -8.75 6.48
N SER A 307 -11.07 -7.46 6.15
CA SER A 307 -10.36 -6.81 5.02
C SER A 307 -8.85 -6.83 5.16
N MET A 308 -8.31 -6.53 6.36
CA MET A 308 -6.86 -6.54 6.58
C MET A 308 -6.26 -7.96 6.48
N GLU A 309 -6.96 -8.94 7.02
CA GLU A 309 -6.55 -10.36 6.97
C GLU A 309 -6.54 -10.87 5.52
N TYR A 310 -7.54 -10.47 4.71
CA TYR A 310 -7.54 -10.73 3.27
C TYR A 310 -6.35 -10.06 2.56
N ILE A 311 -6.06 -8.81 2.84
CA ILE A 311 -4.93 -8.11 2.23
C ILE A 311 -3.61 -8.81 2.54
N ILE A 312 -3.45 -9.34 3.76
CA ILE A 312 -2.24 -10.09 4.17
C ILE A 312 -2.14 -11.43 3.43
N HIS A 313 -3.20 -12.26 3.44
CA HIS A 313 -3.11 -13.64 2.94
C HIS A 313 -3.73 -13.85 1.56
N GLY A 314 -4.83 -13.18 1.28
CA GLY A 314 -5.53 -13.27 -0.01
C GLY A 314 -6.13 -14.66 -0.28
N SER A 315 -6.62 -15.38 0.72
CA SER A 315 -7.42 -16.60 0.53
C SER A 315 -8.85 -16.25 0.10
N ASP A 316 -9.54 -17.21 -0.53
CA ASP A 316 -10.92 -17.01 -0.97
C ASP A 316 -11.90 -16.99 0.20
N GLU A 317 -11.53 -17.54 1.34
CA GLU A 317 -12.38 -17.71 2.51
C GLU A 317 -11.92 -16.82 3.67
N ASP A 318 -12.86 -16.11 4.32
CA ASP A 318 -12.59 -15.21 5.44
C ASP A 318 -11.96 -15.93 6.64
N ASP A 319 -12.49 -17.11 7.01
CA ASP A 319 -11.96 -17.89 8.12
C ASP A 319 -10.52 -18.35 7.89
N THR A 320 -10.20 -18.75 6.66
CA THR A 320 -8.85 -19.12 6.25
C THR A 320 -7.88 -17.94 6.37
N ASN A 321 -8.28 -16.74 5.93
CA ASN A 321 -7.48 -15.54 6.09
C ASN A 321 -7.22 -15.21 7.57
N PHE A 322 -8.26 -15.29 8.38
CA PHE A 322 -8.19 -15.04 9.82
C PHE A 322 -7.27 -16.04 10.54
N ILE A 323 -7.46 -17.36 10.30
CA ILE A 323 -6.65 -18.43 10.91
C ILE A 323 -5.18 -18.28 10.52
N ASN A 324 -4.89 -17.97 9.26
CA ASN A 324 -3.52 -17.77 8.80
C ASN A 324 -2.86 -16.56 9.46
N CYS A 325 -3.58 -15.42 9.62
CA CYS A 325 -3.08 -14.28 10.38
C CYS A 325 -2.80 -14.65 11.84
N CYS A 326 -3.71 -15.36 12.50
CA CYS A 326 -3.49 -15.84 13.87
C CYS A 326 -2.25 -16.75 13.95
N SER A 327 -2.06 -17.65 12.98
CA SER A 327 -0.89 -18.53 12.92
C SER A 327 0.41 -17.77 12.76
N HIS A 328 0.43 -16.73 11.93
CA HIS A 328 1.59 -15.86 11.77
C HIS A 328 1.89 -15.04 13.05
N ILE A 329 0.84 -14.53 13.73
CA ILE A 329 1.01 -13.87 15.03
C ILE A 329 1.59 -14.83 16.06
N ILE A 330 1.08 -16.08 16.13
CA ILE A 330 1.62 -17.12 17.03
C ILE A 330 3.11 -17.37 16.76
N ASN A 331 3.49 -17.50 15.48
CA ASN A 331 4.89 -17.72 15.10
C ASN A 331 5.78 -16.52 15.48
N LEU A 332 5.31 -15.30 15.27
CA LEU A 332 6.01 -14.09 15.70
C LEU A 332 6.15 -14.04 17.23
N ARG A 333 5.06 -14.35 17.94
CA ARG A 333 5.07 -14.41 19.42
C ARG A 333 5.98 -15.51 19.93
N LEU A 334 5.92 -16.71 19.33
CA LEU A 334 6.83 -17.82 19.65
C LEU A 334 8.29 -17.38 19.56
N ALA A 335 8.67 -16.71 18.49
CA ALA A 335 10.03 -16.23 18.30
C ALA A 335 10.44 -15.21 19.37
N CYS A 336 9.59 -14.22 19.67
CA CYS A 336 9.85 -13.20 20.69
C CYS A 336 9.89 -13.82 22.11
N ASN A 337 8.95 -14.72 22.43
CA ASN A 337 8.87 -15.40 23.71
C ASN A 337 10.08 -16.33 23.94
N LEU A 338 10.53 -17.03 22.89
CA LEU A 338 11.71 -17.88 22.97
C LEU A 338 12.97 -17.04 23.21
N ALA A 339 13.12 -15.91 22.51
CA ALA A 339 14.23 -14.98 22.73
C ALA A 339 14.24 -14.46 24.19
N TYR A 340 13.07 -14.15 24.75
CA TYR A 340 12.95 -13.75 26.14
C TYR A 340 13.38 -14.88 27.09
N LEU A 341 12.89 -16.12 26.93
CA LEU A 341 13.26 -17.25 27.77
C LEU A 341 14.76 -17.57 27.74
N PHE A 342 15.44 -17.36 26.62
CA PHE A 342 16.89 -17.50 26.53
C PHE A 342 17.65 -16.37 27.26
N SER A 343 17.05 -15.18 27.36
CA SER A 343 17.67 -14.04 28.05
C SER A 343 17.45 -14.02 29.55
N ASP A 344 16.37 -14.66 30.03
CA ASP A 344 15.99 -14.74 31.44
C ASP A 344 16.71 -15.91 32.10
N LYS A 345 17.68 -15.59 33.00
CA LYS A 345 18.51 -16.59 33.66
C LYS A 345 17.71 -17.53 34.58
N ASP A 346 16.68 -17.03 35.24
CA ASP A 346 15.90 -17.81 36.20
C ASP A 346 15.04 -18.83 35.46
N LYS A 347 14.27 -18.39 34.44
CA LYS A 347 13.45 -19.27 33.62
C LYS A 347 14.29 -20.30 32.86
N TYR A 348 15.43 -19.87 32.31
CA TYR A 348 16.38 -20.78 31.66
C TYR A 348 16.92 -21.86 32.61
N ASN A 349 17.26 -21.49 33.86
CA ASN A 349 17.72 -22.42 34.87
C ASN A 349 16.62 -23.37 35.35
N ASP A 350 15.38 -22.91 35.45
CA ASP A 350 14.24 -23.77 35.79
C ASP A 350 14.00 -24.84 34.72
N ALA A 351 14.03 -24.46 33.44
CA ALA A 351 14.00 -25.44 32.34
C ALA A 351 15.20 -26.42 32.40
N LYS A 352 16.37 -25.95 32.79
CA LYS A 352 17.56 -26.79 32.96
C LYS A 352 17.39 -27.80 34.11
N LYS A 353 16.80 -27.40 35.25
CA LYS A 353 16.52 -28.31 36.39
C LYS A 353 15.58 -29.45 35.95
N VAL A 354 14.52 -29.11 35.21
CA VAL A 354 13.56 -30.09 34.69
C VAL A 354 14.21 -31.01 33.65
N ALA A 355 15.02 -30.48 32.74
CA ALA A 355 15.75 -31.27 31.75
C ALA A 355 16.71 -32.27 32.41
N LYS A 356 17.39 -31.88 33.48
CA LYS A 356 18.26 -32.79 34.27
C LYS A 356 17.46 -33.89 34.95
N ALA A 357 16.34 -33.55 35.56
CA ALA A 357 15.48 -34.53 36.24
C ALA A 357 14.85 -35.54 35.27
N SER A 358 14.61 -35.16 34.02
CA SER A 358 14.01 -36.03 32.99
C SER A 358 15.02 -36.99 32.35
N ASN A 359 16.32 -36.68 32.39
CA ASN A 359 17.37 -37.51 31.77
C ASN A 359 18.00 -38.45 32.77
N ILE A 360 17.41 -39.63 32.94
CA ILE A 360 17.90 -40.69 33.86
C ILE A 360 19.18 -41.36 33.33
N LEU A 361 19.40 -41.35 32.01
CA LEU A 361 20.58 -41.93 31.35
C LEU A 361 21.55 -40.82 30.93
N PRO A 362 22.87 -40.95 31.20
CA PRO A 362 23.84 -39.93 30.81
C PRO A 362 24.20 -40.03 29.34
N ILE A 363 23.28 -39.61 28.46
CA ILE A 363 23.53 -39.48 27.05
C ILE A 363 24.07 -38.08 26.76
N PRO A 364 25.31 -37.94 26.22
CA PRO A 364 25.87 -36.63 25.92
C PRO A 364 24.94 -35.79 25.00
N GLY A 365 24.63 -34.58 25.42
CA GLY A 365 23.74 -33.67 24.65
C GLY A 365 22.23 -33.83 24.88
N ALA A 366 21.77 -34.94 25.53
CA ALA A 366 20.35 -35.18 25.76
C ALA A 366 19.70 -34.09 26.66
N GLU A 367 20.39 -33.69 27.70
CA GLU A 367 19.94 -32.63 28.61
C GLU A 367 19.73 -31.30 27.87
N TYR A 368 20.66 -30.95 26.97
CA TYR A 368 20.55 -29.74 26.17
C TYR A 368 19.32 -29.78 25.24
N LEU A 369 19.13 -30.86 24.51
CA LEU A 369 17.98 -31.02 23.60
C LEU A 369 16.66 -31.00 24.38
N THR A 370 16.58 -31.68 25.51
CA THR A 370 15.39 -31.66 26.37
C THR A 370 15.09 -30.26 26.88
N ARG A 371 16.10 -29.50 27.30
CA ARG A 371 15.92 -28.12 27.71
C ARG A 371 15.39 -27.23 26.61
N ILE A 372 15.96 -27.30 25.41
CA ILE A 372 15.47 -26.53 24.24
C ILE A 372 14.01 -26.89 23.93
N THR A 373 13.66 -28.16 23.95
CA THR A 373 12.28 -28.61 23.75
C THR A 373 11.33 -28.02 24.78
N ILE A 374 11.71 -28.04 26.09
CA ILE A 374 10.91 -27.46 27.18
C ILE A 374 10.72 -25.94 26.94
N LEU A 375 11.78 -25.21 26.63
CA LEU A 375 11.71 -23.77 26.37
C LEU A 375 10.82 -23.47 25.16
N THR A 376 10.90 -24.28 24.09
CA THR A 376 10.05 -24.11 22.89
C THR A 376 8.58 -24.37 23.22
N ILE A 377 8.25 -25.41 23.97
CA ILE A 377 6.87 -25.72 24.39
C ILE A 377 6.34 -24.58 25.29
N TRP A 378 7.15 -24.08 26.22
CA TRP A 378 6.78 -22.99 27.10
C TRP A 378 6.50 -21.70 26.32
N ALA A 379 7.39 -21.33 25.39
CA ALA A 379 7.23 -20.19 24.51
C ALA A 379 5.99 -20.32 23.60
N ALA A 380 5.70 -21.54 23.11
CA ALA A 380 4.53 -21.80 22.27
C ALA A 380 3.20 -21.69 23.05
N ALA A 381 3.14 -22.24 24.26
CA ALA A 381 1.98 -22.11 25.13
C ALA A 381 1.70 -20.63 25.47
N GLU A 382 2.76 -19.87 25.80
CA GLU A 382 2.64 -18.43 26.04
C GLU A 382 2.20 -17.68 24.78
N ALA A 383 2.69 -18.04 23.58
CA ALA A 383 2.29 -17.43 22.30
C ALA A 383 0.81 -17.67 21.98
N LEU A 384 0.28 -18.85 22.28
CA LEU A 384 -1.14 -19.16 22.14
C LEU A 384 -2.00 -18.29 23.07
N LEU A 385 -1.60 -18.11 24.33
CA LEU A 385 -2.29 -17.23 25.28
C LEU A 385 -2.22 -15.76 24.83
N ASP A 386 -1.06 -15.32 24.36
CA ASP A 386 -0.87 -13.97 23.84
C ASP A 386 -1.83 -13.68 22.69
N THR A 387 -1.94 -14.61 21.75
CA THR A 387 -2.84 -14.45 20.59
C THR A 387 -4.30 -14.44 21.03
N ARG A 388 -4.69 -15.30 21.97
CA ARG A 388 -6.05 -15.29 22.54
C ARG A 388 -6.34 -13.99 23.29
N ASP A 389 -5.38 -13.44 24.01
CA ASP A 389 -5.52 -12.14 24.68
C ASP A 389 -5.69 -11.01 23.66
N LEU A 390 -4.94 -11.01 22.56
CA LEU A 390 -5.12 -10.05 21.45
C LEU A 390 -6.55 -10.12 20.88
N LEU A 391 -7.06 -11.33 20.64
CA LEU A 391 -8.42 -11.53 20.11
C LEU A 391 -9.51 -11.19 21.14
N SER A 392 -9.16 -11.15 22.43
CA SER A 392 -10.02 -10.64 23.51
C SER A 392 -9.87 -9.14 23.72
N ASN A 393 -9.35 -8.41 22.72
CA ASN A 393 -9.13 -6.96 22.74
C ASN A 393 -8.18 -6.47 23.85
N LYS A 394 -7.26 -7.33 24.33
CA LYS A 394 -6.18 -6.94 25.23
C LYS A 394 -4.94 -6.55 24.42
N LYS A 395 -4.09 -5.73 25.02
CA LYS A 395 -2.79 -5.40 24.45
C LYS A 395 -1.73 -6.41 24.92
N VAL A 396 -0.83 -6.78 24.03
CA VAL A 396 0.29 -7.68 24.29
C VAL A 396 1.60 -7.00 23.88
N PRO A 397 2.61 -6.89 24.77
CA PRO A 397 3.87 -6.28 24.39
C PRO A 397 4.67 -7.19 23.45
N LEU A 398 5.35 -6.57 22.45
CA LEU A 398 6.18 -7.33 21.52
C LEU A 398 7.33 -8.06 22.24
N ILE A 399 8.00 -7.36 23.14
CA ILE A 399 9.05 -7.91 23.99
C ILE A 399 8.51 -8.01 25.43
N LYS A 400 8.52 -9.21 25.98
CA LYS A 400 8.08 -9.46 27.35
C LYS A 400 9.18 -9.24 28.38
N ASN A 401 8.75 -9.06 29.62
CA ASN A 401 9.58 -9.03 30.83
C ASN A 401 8.90 -9.88 31.91
N ASN A 402 9.49 -9.95 33.12
CA ASN A 402 8.93 -10.72 34.23
C ASN A 402 7.49 -10.32 34.60
N ASP A 403 7.14 -9.04 34.49
CA ASP A 403 5.82 -8.54 34.87
C ASP A 403 4.75 -8.87 33.83
N THR A 404 5.17 -9.09 32.57
CA THR A 404 4.28 -9.36 31.44
C THR A 404 4.25 -10.82 31.02
N TRP A 405 5.13 -11.66 31.56
CA TRP A 405 5.11 -13.09 31.36
C TRP A 405 4.00 -13.75 32.20
N THR A 406 3.19 -14.62 31.59
CA THR A 406 1.96 -15.12 32.23
C THR A 406 2.02 -16.54 32.71
N LEU A 407 2.69 -17.46 32.00
CA LEU A 407 2.78 -18.87 32.34
C LEU A 407 4.02 -19.20 33.21
N GLU A 408 3.80 -19.94 34.27
CA GLU A 408 4.89 -20.62 34.95
C GLU A 408 5.18 -22.00 34.34
N LEU A 409 6.37 -22.55 34.54
CA LEU A 409 6.74 -23.83 33.96
C LEU A 409 5.82 -24.96 34.46
N SER A 410 5.36 -24.88 35.72
CA SER A 410 4.37 -25.80 36.30
C SER A 410 3.02 -25.78 35.59
N ASP A 411 2.60 -24.62 35.08
CA ASP A 411 1.30 -24.47 34.44
C ASP A 411 1.20 -25.26 33.14
N LEU A 412 2.33 -25.64 32.54
CA LEU A 412 2.35 -26.41 31.29
C LEU A 412 1.72 -27.80 31.44
N THR A 413 1.76 -28.38 32.65
CA THR A 413 1.17 -29.72 32.92
C THR A 413 -0.35 -29.70 32.85
N THR A 414 -0.98 -28.54 33.10
CA THR A 414 -2.43 -28.33 33.15
C THR A 414 -2.89 -27.37 32.07
N PHE A 415 -2.01 -27.06 31.07
CA PHE A 415 -2.32 -26.16 30.01
C PHE A 415 -3.52 -26.62 29.19
N SER A 416 -4.54 -25.78 29.10
CA SER A 416 -5.81 -26.10 28.44
C SER A 416 -6.52 -24.82 27.99
N LYS A 417 -7.65 -24.94 27.30
CA LYS A 417 -8.53 -23.81 26.96
C LYS A 417 -8.94 -23.00 28.21
N ALA A 418 -9.06 -23.66 29.36
CA ALA A 418 -9.43 -23.03 30.63
C ALA A 418 -8.28 -22.21 31.27
N THR A 419 -7.06 -22.32 30.76
CA THR A 419 -5.91 -21.57 31.29
C THR A 419 -6.14 -20.07 31.11
N ILE A 420 -6.11 -19.33 32.23
CA ILE A 420 -6.36 -17.88 32.26
C ILE A 420 -5.03 -17.14 32.17
N SER A 421 -4.93 -16.20 31.22
CA SER A 421 -3.79 -15.30 31.15
C SER A 421 -3.80 -14.30 32.31
N LYS A 422 -2.64 -14.07 32.92
CA LYS A 422 -2.44 -13.05 33.96
C LYS A 422 -2.23 -11.64 33.35
N ASN A 423 -2.23 -11.51 32.02
CA ASN A 423 -2.05 -10.24 31.31
C ASN A 423 -3.21 -9.28 31.62
N ASN A 424 -2.87 -8.09 32.10
CA ASN A 424 -3.84 -7.02 32.42
C ASN A 424 -4.32 -6.23 31.18
N GLY A 425 -3.74 -6.46 30.01
CA GLY A 425 -4.11 -5.86 28.72
C GLY A 425 -3.82 -4.36 28.58
N LYS A 426 -3.06 -3.75 29.51
CA LYS A 426 -2.84 -2.29 29.50
C LYS A 426 -1.70 -1.85 28.58
N ASN A 427 -0.64 -2.66 28.49
CA ASN A 427 0.57 -2.30 27.79
C ASN A 427 0.81 -3.22 26.59
N GLY A 428 1.34 -2.66 25.50
CA GLY A 428 1.69 -3.41 24.30
C GLY A 428 0.87 -3.02 23.08
N PHE A 429 0.91 -3.87 22.08
CA PHE A 429 0.23 -3.69 20.79
C PHE A 429 -1.15 -4.36 20.79
N THR A 430 -2.10 -3.77 20.07
CA THR A 430 -3.41 -4.35 19.77
C THR A 430 -3.30 -5.41 18.68
N TYR A 431 -4.35 -6.20 18.46
CA TYR A 431 -4.44 -7.14 17.34
C TYR A 431 -4.19 -6.44 16.00
N LYS A 432 -4.85 -5.31 15.75
CA LYS A 432 -4.68 -4.53 14.52
C LYS A 432 -3.24 -4.08 14.27
N ARG A 433 -2.51 -3.69 15.34
CA ARG A 433 -1.08 -3.35 15.26
C ARG A 433 -0.20 -4.57 14.94
N TYR A 434 -0.57 -5.76 15.41
CA TYR A 434 0.11 -6.99 15.01
C TYR A 434 -0.12 -7.31 13.53
N LEU A 435 -1.34 -7.09 13.00
CA LEU A 435 -1.59 -7.21 11.57
C LEU A 435 -0.74 -6.24 10.74
N GLU A 436 -0.58 -5.01 11.20
CA GLU A 436 0.31 -4.04 10.54
C GLU A 436 1.77 -4.52 10.48
N LEU A 437 2.28 -5.15 11.54
CA LEU A 437 3.60 -5.78 11.50
C LEU A 437 3.67 -6.90 10.45
N LEU A 438 2.61 -7.69 10.30
CA LEU A 438 2.55 -8.71 9.25
C LEU A 438 2.53 -8.09 7.85
N LEU A 439 1.78 -7.00 7.60
CA LEU A 439 1.80 -6.27 6.33
C LEU A 439 3.20 -5.85 5.92
N ALA A 440 4.03 -5.43 6.90
CA ALA A 440 5.41 -5.04 6.63
C ALA A 440 6.28 -6.19 6.11
N THR A 441 5.93 -7.44 6.40
CA THR A 441 6.68 -8.64 5.95
C THR A 441 6.21 -9.19 4.60
N GLU A 442 5.01 -8.80 4.14
CA GLU A 442 4.41 -9.31 2.91
C GLU A 442 5.09 -8.79 1.63
N ASN A 443 4.90 -9.54 0.53
CA ASN A 443 5.37 -9.10 -0.78
C ASN A 443 4.61 -7.85 -1.24
N ASN A 444 5.33 -6.83 -1.69
CA ASN A 444 4.76 -5.54 -2.06
C ASN A 444 3.71 -5.65 -3.17
N ILE A 445 3.99 -6.40 -4.22
CA ILE A 445 3.08 -6.53 -5.39
C ILE A 445 1.78 -7.20 -4.96
N SER A 446 1.86 -8.31 -4.21
CA SER A 446 0.69 -9.01 -3.69
C SER A 446 -0.14 -8.10 -2.79
N LEU A 447 0.53 -7.33 -1.92
CA LEU A 447 -0.11 -6.37 -1.02
C LEU A 447 -0.89 -5.30 -1.79
N TYR A 448 -0.29 -4.73 -2.85
CA TYR A 448 -0.92 -3.68 -3.66
C TYR A 448 -2.18 -4.20 -4.38
N TYR A 449 -2.08 -5.34 -5.05
CA TYR A 449 -3.21 -5.88 -5.79
C TYR A 449 -4.33 -6.39 -4.89
N ARG A 450 -4.04 -7.03 -3.76
CA ARG A 450 -5.06 -7.42 -2.77
C ARG A 450 -5.76 -6.22 -2.14
N THR A 451 -5.05 -5.11 -1.96
CA THR A 451 -5.69 -3.85 -1.52
C THR A 451 -6.65 -3.32 -2.58
N LEU A 452 -6.26 -3.35 -3.86
CA LEU A 452 -7.14 -3.00 -4.97
C LEU A 452 -8.34 -3.95 -5.10
N ASP A 453 -8.20 -5.24 -4.76
CA ASP A 453 -9.31 -6.19 -4.71
C ASP A 453 -10.37 -5.74 -3.70
N VAL A 454 -9.95 -5.43 -2.47
CA VAL A 454 -10.88 -4.96 -1.42
C VAL A 454 -11.57 -3.67 -1.83
N ILE A 455 -10.83 -2.72 -2.39
CA ILE A 455 -11.40 -1.47 -2.91
C ILE A 455 -12.44 -1.76 -3.99
N GLN A 456 -12.13 -2.61 -4.98
CA GLN A 456 -13.07 -2.97 -6.04
C GLN A 456 -14.33 -3.62 -5.47
N MET A 457 -14.18 -4.60 -4.57
CA MET A 457 -15.31 -5.29 -3.94
C MET A 457 -16.21 -4.32 -3.17
N ASN A 458 -15.63 -3.43 -2.39
CA ASN A 458 -16.38 -2.45 -1.61
C ASN A 458 -17.13 -1.44 -2.51
N ILE A 459 -16.49 -0.97 -3.58
CA ILE A 459 -17.16 -0.09 -4.57
C ILE A 459 -18.27 -0.84 -5.30
N CYS A 460 -18.05 -2.10 -5.67
CA CYS A 460 -19.09 -2.94 -6.29
C CYS A 460 -20.29 -3.10 -5.36
N ASN A 461 -20.06 -3.41 -4.10
CA ASN A 461 -21.12 -3.62 -3.12
C ASN A 461 -21.92 -2.35 -2.81
N LYS A 462 -21.24 -1.20 -2.71
CA LYS A 462 -21.87 0.04 -2.23
C LYS A 462 -22.47 0.90 -3.34
N TYR A 463 -21.87 0.91 -4.54
CA TYR A 463 -22.20 1.89 -5.59
C TYR A 463 -22.56 1.30 -6.96
N ASN A 464 -21.78 0.33 -7.47
CA ASN A 464 -21.93 -0.19 -8.82
C ASN A 464 -21.33 -1.58 -8.99
N ASP A 465 -22.15 -2.60 -9.10
CA ASP A 465 -21.77 -4.01 -9.25
C ASP A 465 -20.83 -4.30 -10.44
N GLU A 466 -20.89 -3.47 -11.48
CA GLU A 466 -20.06 -3.63 -12.69
C GLU A 466 -18.72 -2.93 -12.59
N PHE A 467 -18.44 -2.19 -11.53
CA PHE A 467 -17.20 -1.44 -11.39
C PHE A 467 -15.96 -2.35 -11.50
N ARG A 468 -14.97 -1.90 -12.27
CA ARG A 468 -13.67 -2.59 -12.42
C ARG A 468 -12.54 -1.58 -12.28
N ILE A 469 -11.70 -1.76 -11.27
CA ILE A 469 -10.57 -0.85 -11.01
C ILE A 469 -9.51 -0.93 -12.11
N SER A 470 -9.42 -2.05 -12.82
CA SER A 470 -8.57 -2.19 -14.01
C SER A 470 -8.99 -1.28 -15.18
N LYS A 471 -10.18 -0.67 -15.12
CA LYS A 471 -10.69 0.33 -16.06
C LYS A 471 -10.57 1.78 -15.54
N CYS A 472 -9.83 1.95 -14.46
CA CYS A 472 -9.55 3.25 -13.87
C CYS A 472 -8.33 3.90 -14.52
N VAL A 473 -8.57 4.87 -15.38
CA VAL A 473 -7.54 5.60 -16.11
C VAL A 473 -6.90 6.64 -15.21
N TYR A 474 -5.56 6.59 -15.15
CA TYR A 474 -4.73 7.52 -14.39
C TYR A 474 -4.16 8.65 -15.27
N SER A 475 -3.74 8.33 -16.48
CA SER A 475 -3.24 9.32 -17.42
C SER A 475 -3.60 9.02 -18.88
N ILE A 476 -3.72 10.06 -19.66
CA ILE A 476 -3.97 9.99 -21.10
C ILE A 476 -3.01 10.90 -21.84
N GLN A 477 -2.51 10.42 -22.99
CA GLN A 477 -1.88 11.22 -24.01
C GLN A 477 -2.68 11.10 -25.30
N ALA A 478 -3.17 12.22 -25.84
CA ALA A 478 -3.98 12.25 -27.05
C ALA A 478 -3.53 13.30 -28.05
N ASP A 479 -3.76 13.00 -29.32
CA ASP A 479 -3.61 13.91 -30.44
C ASP A 479 -4.99 14.40 -30.88
N ILE A 480 -5.15 15.70 -30.91
CA ILE A 480 -6.36 16.32 -31.48
C ILE A 480 -6.00 17.04 -32.77
N SER A 481 -6.66 16.68 -33.85
CA SER A 481 -6.48 17.30 -35.16
C SER A 481 -7.50 18.39 -35.35
N TYR A 482 -7.04 19.59 -35.66
CA TYR A 482 -7.87 20.78 -35.92
C TYR A 482 -7.80 21.20 -37.35
N LEU A 483 -8.90 21.79 -37.88
CA LEU A 483 -8.96 22.47 -39.14
C LEU A 483 -8.87 23.98 -38.90
N LEU A 484 -7.77 24.59 -39.32
CA LEU A 484 -7.48 26.00 -39.18
C LEU A 484 -7.79 26.69 -40.51
N PRO A 485 -8.77 27.62 -40.60
CA PRO A 485 -9.06 28.35 -41.80
C PRO A 485 -8.01 29.44 -42.06
N TYR A 486 -7.64 29.62 -43.33
CA TYR A 486 -6.90 30.81 -43.75
C TYR A 486 -7.79 32.04 -43.70
N LEU A 487 -7.21 33.20 -43.36
CA LEU A 487 -7.94 34.47 -43.27
C LEU A 487 -8.41 34.98 -44.66
N PHE A 488 -7.52 34.88 -45.66
CA PHE A 488 -7.75 35.45 -46.99
C PHE A 488 -8.17 34.42 -48.03
N THR A 489 -8.21 33.15 -47.70
CA THR A 489 -8.62 32.09 -48.60
C THR A 489 -9.66 31.18 -47.96
N ARG A 490 -10.47 30.48 -48.79
CA ARG A 490 -11.41 29.45 -48.28
C ARG A 490 -10.75 28.12 -47.95
N LYS A 491 -9.40 28.03 -48.04
CA LYS A 491 -8.65 26.81 -47.72
C LYS A 491 -8.52 26.66 -46.22
N LYS A 492 -8.34 25.42 -45.76
CA LYS A 492 -8.07 25.06 -44.37
C LYS A 492 -6.79 24.25 -44.32
N ILE A 493 -5.99 24.45 -43.29
CA ILE A 493 -4.84 23.61 -42.97
C ILE A 493 -5.20 22.69 -41.79
N THR A 494 -4.70 21.45 -41.78
CA THR A 494 -4.83 20.56 -40.64
C THR A 494 -3.64 20.75 -39.75
N TYR A 495 -3.90 21.09 -38.49
CA TYR A 495 -2.89 21.15 -37.44
C TYR A 495 -3.20 20.08 -36.42
N LYS A 496 -2.16 19.44 -35.89
CA LYS A 496 -2.24 18.38 -34.90
C LYS A 496 -1.58 18.83 -33.60
N SER A 497 -2.37 18.91 -32.55
CA SER A 497 -1.91 19.24 -31.19
C SER A 497 -1.86 17.96 -30.34
N THR A 498 -0.75 17.73 -29.65
CA THR A 498 -0.57 16.63 -28.72
C THR A 498 -0.64 17.16 -27.29
N GLY A 499 -1.55 16.62 -26.52
CA GLY A 499 -1.68 16.92 -25.09
C GLY A 499 -1.56 15.67 -24.24
N SER A 500 -1.18 15.85 -22.99
CA SER A 500 -1.20 14.79 -21.97
C SER A 500 -1.73 15.35 -20.66
N HIS A 501 -2.49 14.54 -19.95
CA HIS A 501 -2.97 14.86 -18.61
C HIS A 501 -2.80 13.64 -17.70
N ARG A 502 -2.52 13.88 -16.41
CA ARG A 502 -2.46 12.87 -15.36
C ARG A 502 -2.91 13.47 -14.03
N TYR A 503 -3.48 12.65 -13.17
CA TYR A 503 -3.69 13.03 -11.77
C TYR A 503 -2.35 13.20 -11.05
N ARG A 504 -2.27 14.15 -10.13
CA ARG A 504 -1.06 14.47 -9.36
C ARG A 504 -1.33 14.35 -7.88
#